data_b6c497b57da04ed2a25f89af66ec4a18
#
_entry.id   b6c497b57da04ed2a25f89af66ec4a18
#
_cell.length_a   1.000
_cell.length_b   1.000
_cell.length_c   1.000
_cell.angle_alpha   90.00
_cell.angle_beta   90.00
_cell.angle_gamma   90.00
#
_symmetry.space_group_name_H-M   'P 1'
#
loop_
_entity.id
_entity.type
_entity.pdbx_description
1 polymer ?
#
loop_
_entity_poly.entity_id
_entity_poly.type
_entity_poly.pdbx_seq_one_letter_code
_entity_poly.pdbx_strand_id
1 'polypeptide(L)'
;MISRLMRVAILGCMISVALTGCWDIRTANQYVIVSSAAVMNGEKSNYHVYLQIINTMEFVAGKRRGDATTYVLDGEGNTMNEAFFQIEQKAGRKLELSHTMLLMLDEKLLSDEKGLLFFDFLESMADIRNDIQMVVAHRIPASDLNKIVSPSVTVSAGKIRYELDSVQKNWGGTPNVHLREFIRDITSEGKQPMLSSVTIEHPSPKAYNTDVLKSTVQPTQILVDGTAVMKRAKLLGFLSVEETRDLLWAQNKLKLTSLTVPCESDQYMQVQIKHSTSDVNVNYANHRPIVRIRIFVEGDVTENQCQSIRLDKMNGFNKADAIAERMIKQSVEGTIQKVQKEYGVDIFGFGERLMRTHYRMFNKVKNDWDQQFAQAEVKVAVKAKIQSNGIISKSFLNDIPE
;
A
#
# COMPACT_ATOMS: atom_id res chain seq x y z
N MET A 1 -62.57 -2.81 38.89
CA MET A 1 -61.24 -2.73 39.61
C MET A 1 -60.17 -3.58 38.95
N ILE A 2 -60.49 -4.80 38.59
CA ILE A 2 -59.50 -5.77 37.96
C ILE A 2 -58.88 -5.24 36.67
N SER A 3 -59.64 -4.53 35.81
CA SER A 3 -59.09 -4.01 34.54
C SER A 3 -58.04 -2.86 34.68
N ARG A 4 -58.10 -2.09 35.75
CA ARG A 4 -57.12 -1.04 36.06
C ARG A 4 -55.83 -1.64 36.60
N LEU A 5 -55.89 -2.64 37.46
CA LEU A 5 -54.77 -3.36 38.00
C LEU A 5 -53.99 -4.09 36.89
N MET A 6 -54.68 -4.71 35.94
CA MET A 6 -54.09 -5.38 34.80
C MET A 6 -53.37 -4.42 33.84
N ARG A 7 -53.92 -3.22 33.63
CA ARG A 7 -53.22 -2.18 32.80
C ARG A 7 -51.97 -1.63 33.48
N VAL A 8 -52.02 -1.46 34.81
CA VAL A 8 -50.82 -1.03 35.56
C VAL A 8 -49.75 -2.11 35.59
N ALA A 9 -50.11 -3.39 35.69
CA ALA A 9 -49.17 -4.50 35.60
C ALA A 9 -48.52 -4.62 34.19
N ILE A 10 -49.30 -4.44 33.13
CA ILE A 10 -48.79 -4.45 31.75
C ILE A 10 -47.84 -3.25 31.51
N LEU A 11 -48.20 -2.07 32.00
CA LEU A 11 -47.36 -0.88 31.91
C LEU A 11 -46.04 -1.06 32.69
N GLY A 12 -46.09 -1.65 33.87
CA GLY A 12 -44.91 -2.00 34.68
C GLY A 12 -43.99 -3.01 33.98
N CYS A 13 -44.55 -4.04 33.33
CA CYS A 13 -43.78 -4.98 32.51
C CYS A 13 -43.15 -4.31 31.27
N MET A 14 -43.84 -3.42 30.56
CA MET A 14 -43.29 -2.69 29.44
C MET A 14 -42.14 -1.76 29.87
N ILE A 15 -42.29 -1.09 31.01
CA ILE A 15 -41.21 -0.23 31.55
C ILE A 15 -39.98 -1.07 31.97
N SER A 16 -40.19 -2.25 32.58
CA SER A 16 -39.07 -3.15 32.95
C SER A 16 -38.30 -3.68 31.74
N VAL A 17 -38.98 -3.96 30.62
CA VAL A 17 -38.35 -4.37 29.37
C VAL A 17 -37.61 -3.22 28.69
N ALA A 18 -38.12 -1.97 28.83
CA ALA A 18 -37.44 -0.78 28.30
C ALA A 18 -36.18 -0.37 29.10
N LEU A 19 -36.05 -0.82 30.34
CA LEU A 19 -34.88 -0.54 31.21
C LEU A 19 -33.74 -1.55 31.08
N THR A 20 -33.88 -2.61 30.29
CA THR A 20 -32.82 -3.60 30.05
C THR A 20 -31.86 -3.19 28.94
N GLY A 21 -31.89 -1.95 28.44
CA GLY A 21 -30.97 -1.39 27.50
C GLY A 21 -29.62 -1.05 28.15
N CYS A 22 -28.51 -1.57 27.61
CA CYS A 22 -27.11 -1.36 27.97
C CYS A 22 -26.46 -2.46 28.83
N TRP A 23 -26.55 -3.73 28.40
CA TRP A 23 -25.75 -4.81 29.02
C TRP A 23 -24.28 -4.77 28.62
N ASP A 24 -23.92 -4.13 27.48
CA ASP A 24 -22.53 -4.07 26.97
C ASP A 24 -21.92 -2.66 27.17
N ILE A 25 -21.78 -2.23 28.43
CA ILE A 25 -21.00 -1.01 28.74
C ILE A 25 -19.51 -1.39 28.70
N ARG A 26 -18.86 -1.17 27.55
CA ARG A 26 -17.39 -1.26 27.42
C ARG A 26 -16.76 -0.05 28.12
N THR A 27 -16.23 -0.23 29.34
CA THR A 27 -15.48 0.84 30.00
C THR A 27 -14.07 0.95 29.39
N ALA A 28 -13.66 2.15 28.97
CA ALA A 28 -12.36 2.40 28.35
C ALA A 28 -11.15 1.88 29.13
N ASN A 29 -11.30 1.76 30.46
CA ASN A 29 -10.26 1.24 31.35
C ASN A 29 -10.00 -0.28 31.22
N GLN A 30 -10.90 -1.02 30.57
CA GLN A 30 -10.78 -2.48 30.39
C GLN A 30 -10.08 -2.86 29.09
N TYR A 31 -9.78 -1.88 28.22
CA TYR A 31 -9.20 -2.11 26.91
C TYR A 31 -7.88 -1.38 26.73
N VAL A 32 -7.00 -1.98 25.92
CA VAL A 32 -5.82 -1.33 25.36
C VAL A 32 -6.05 -1.13 23.86
N ILE A 33 -5.80 0.10 23.38
CA ILE A 33 -6.04 0.49 21.99
C ILE A 33 -4.84 0.08 21.15
N VAL A 34 -5.06 -0.77 20.17
CA VAL A 34 -4.05 -1.22 19.20
C VAL A 34 -4.01 -0.27 18.01
N SER A 35 -2.83 0.24 17.68
CA SER A 35 -2.60 1.13 16.54
C SER A 35 -2.09 0.42 15.29
N SER A 36 -1.30 -0.64 15.47
CA SER A 36 -0.79 -1.49 14.40
C SER A 36 -0.44 -2.88 14.91
N ALA A 37 -0.39 -3.82 13.96
CA ALA A 37 0.03 -5.19 14.21
C ALA A 37 1.15 -5.59 13.24
N ALA A 38 2.19 -6.26 13.75
CA ALA A 38 3.16 -6.97 12.92
C ALA A 38 3.01 -8.46 13.17
N VAL A 39 2.92 -9.24 12.09
CA VAL A 39 2.70 -10.69 12.16
C VAL A 39 3.84 -11.41 11.44
N MET A 40 4.44 -12.34 12.16
CA MET A 40 5.57 -13.14 11.72
C MET A 40 5.30 -14.61 12.00
N ASN A 41 6.11 -15.50 11.43
CA ASN A 41 6.15 -16.89 11.87
C ASN A 41 6.73 -16.95 13.30
N GLY A 42 6.11 -17.73 14.18
CA GLY A 42 6.66 -18.04 15.50
C GLY A 42 7.83 -19.00 15.41
N GLU A 43 8.72 -18.98 16.39
CA GLU A 43 9.85 -19.93 16.47
C GLU A 43 9.38 -21.35 16.79
N LYS A 44 8.39 -21.49 17.67
CA LYS A 44 7.83 -22.79 18.11
C LYS A 44 6.34 -22.92 17.86
N SER A 45 5.74 -21.90 17.24
CA SER A 45 4.31 -21.77 16.95
C SER A 45 4.08 -21.31 15.53
N ASN A 46 2.83 -21.26 15.08
CA ASN A 46 2.52 -20.78 13.73
C ASN A 46 2.67 -19.26 13.58
N TYR A 47 2.35 -18.50 14.63
CA TYR A 47 2.30 -17.05 14.60
C TYR A 47 3.05 -16.43 15.77
N HIS A 48 3.82 -15.37 15.51
CA HIS A 48 4.33 -14.43 16.50
C HIS A 48 3.78 -13.04 16.14
N VAL A 49 3.00 -12.48 17.03
CA VAL A 49 2.28 -11.22 16.82
C VAL A 49 2.86 -10.15 17.73
N TYR A 50 3.17 -9.00 17.15
CA TYR A 50 3.60 -7.80 17.85
C TYR A 50 2.54 -6.72 17.68
N LEU A 51 1.95 -6.24 18.76
CA LEU A 51 0.96 -5.18 18.76
C LEU A 51 1.56 -3.88 19.29
N GLN A 52 1.43 -2.82 18.52
CA GLN A 52 1.74 -1.48 19.00
C GLN A 52 0.49 -0.92 19.70
N ILE A 53 0.64 -0.64 20.98
CA ILE A 53 -0.44 -0.18 21.86
C ILE A 53 -0.23 1.30 22.16
N ILE A 54 -1.32 2.06 22.13
CA ILE A 54 -1.33 3.48 22.43
C ILE A 54 -1.21 3.68 23.95
N ASN A 55 -0.21 4.46 24.38
CA ASN A 55 -0.07 4.90 25.77
C ASN A 55 -1.03 6.07 26.04
N THR A 56 -2.25 5.76 26.44
CA THR A 56 -3.31 6.77 26.65
C THR A 56 -2.94 7.81 27.71
N MET A 57 -1.99 7.53 28.60
CA MET A 57 -1.54 8.48 29.63
C MET A 57 -0.77 9.67 29.05
N GLU A 58 -0.10 9.49 27.90
CA GLU A 58 0.61 10.58 27.21
C GLU A 58 -0.35 11.50 26.41
N PHE A 59 -1.62 11.09 26.21
CA PHE A 59 -2.63 11.86 25.51
C PHE A 59 -3.58 12.64 26.44
N VAL A 60 -3.45 12.49 27.76
CA VAL A 60 -4.26 13.23 28.72
C VAL A 60 -3.84 14.71 28.70
N ALA A 61 -4.80 15.58 28.41
CA ALA A 61 -4.61 17.02 28.25
C ALA A 61 -3.80 17.66 29.38
N GLY A 62 -2.75 18.38 29.02
CA GLY A 62 -1.98 19.27 29.90
C GLY A 62 -0.73 18.69 30.56
N LYS A 63 -0.41 17.40 30.37
CA LYS A 63 0.81 16.81 30.96
C LYS A 63 1.44 15.77 30.03
N ARG A 64 2.11 16.24 28.96
CA ARG A 64 3.08 15.40 28.25
C ARG A 64 4.26 15.16 29.20
N ARG A 65 4.44 13.92 29.65
CA ARG A 65 5.56 13.54 30.52
C ARG A 65 6.86 13.34 29.74
N GLY A 66 6.76 13.29 28.39
CA GLY A 66 7.87 12.99 27.50
C GLY A 66 8.17 11.48 27.41
N ASP A 67 7.24 10.65 27.88
CA ASP A 67 7.32 9.20 27.74
C ASP A 67 6.97 8.74 26.33
N ALA A 68 7.18 7.45 26.02
CA ALA A 68 6.79 6.87 24.76
C ALA A 68 5.26 6.92 24.60
N THR A 69 4.81 7.43 23.46
CA THR A 69 3.37 7.53 23.11
C THR A 69 2.76 6.19 22.76
N THR A 70 3.59 5.21 22.47
CA THR A 70 3.22 3.83 22.19
C THR A 70 4.21 2.87 22.82
N TYR A 71 3.79 1.64 23.08
CA TYR A 71 4.65 0.53 23.48
C TYR A 71 4.22 -0.73 22.71
N VAL A 72 5.15 -1.70 22.63
CA VAL A 72 4.90 -2.94 21.88
C VAL A 72 4.80 -4.10 22.86
N LEU A 73 3.74 -4.90 22.72
CA LEU A 73 3.60 -6.21 23.34
C LEU A 73 3.56 -7.28 22.27
N ASP A 74 4.05 -8.46 22.60
CA ASP A 74 4.09 -9.60 21.68
C ASP A 74 3.45 -10.84 22.32
N GLY A 75 3.04 -11.78 21.48
CA GLY A 75 2.53 -13.09 21.88
C GLY A 75 2.70 -14.10 20.77
N GLU A 76 2.93 -15.33 21.11
CA GLU A 76 3.04 -16.46 20.19
C GLU A 76 1.87 -17.43 20.32
N GLY A 77 1.47 -18.07 19.24
CA GLY A 77 0.42 -19.09 19.27
C GLY A 77 0.31 -19.87 17.98
N ASN A 78 -0.28 -21.07 18.07
CA ASN A 78 -0.64 -21.84 16.90
C ASN A 78 -1.85 -21.26 16.16
N THR A 79 -2.60 -20.43 16.86
CA THR A 79 -3.68 -19.59 16.30
C THR A 79 -3.45 -18.13 16.65
N MET A 80 -4.03 -17.22 15.86
CA MET A 80 -3.98 -15.79 16.16
C MET A 80 -4.63 -15.45 17.49
N ASN A 81 -5.74 -16.12 17.83
CA ASN A 81 -6.42 -15.92 19.12
C ASN A 81 -5.57 -16.34 20.31
N GLU A 82 -4.77 -17.41 20.19
CA GLU A 82 -3.83 -17.81 21.21
C GLU A 82 -2.73 -16.75 21.44
N ALA A 83 -2.18 -16.19 20.34
CA ALA A 83 -1.22 -15.10 20.41
C ALA A 83 -1.84 -13.84 21.06
N PHE A 84 -3.07 -13.48 20.67
CA PHE A 84 -3.78 -12.35 21.30
C PHE A 84 -4.05 -12.57 22.79
N PHE A 85 -4.44 -13.77 23.17
CA PHE A 85 -4.65 -14.10 24.60
C PHE A 85 -3.39 -13.91 25.42
N GLN A 86 -2.23 -14.31 24.92
CA GLN A 86 -0.95 -14.05 25.61
C GLN A 86 -0.66 -12.55 25.74
N ILE A 87 -0.98 -11.75 24.72
CA ILE A 87 -0.81 -10.29 24.78
C ILE A 87 -1.78 -9.70 25.80
N GLU A 88 -3.03 -10.14 25.85
CA GLU A 88 -4.02 -9.71 26.85
C GLU A 88 -3.57 -10.02 28.28
N GLN A 89 -2.96 -11.19 28.51
CA GLN A 89 -2.37 -11.53 29.82
C GLN A 89 -1.25 -10.56 30.20
N LYS A 90 -0.35 -10.20 29.26
CA LYS A 90 0.72 -9.24 29.49
C LYS A 90 0.18 -7.82 29.71
N ALA A 91 -0.85 -7.43 28.98
CA ALA A 91 -1.49 -6.12 29.09
C ALA A 91 -2.39 -5.97 30.35
N GLY A 92 -2.87 -7.09 30.90
CA GLY A 92 -3.89 -7.10 31.96
C GLY A 92 -5.25 -6.52 31.53
N ARG A 93 -5.49 -6.38 30.21
CA ARG A 93 -6.67 -5.76 29.60
C ARG A 93 -6.97 -6.44 28.27
N LYS A 94 -8.20 -6.30 27.78
CA LYS A 94 -8.61 -6.78 26.46
C LYS A 94 -8.05 -5.91 25.33
N LEU A 95 -7.85 -6.50 24.17
CA LEU A 95 -7.42 -5.80 22.98
C LEU A 95 -8.60 -5.08 22.30
N GLU A 96 -8.41 -3.82 21.94
CA GLU A 96 -9.33 -3.05 21.09
C GLU A 96 -8.67 -2.89 19.71
N LEU A 97 -9.10 -3.71 18.76
CA LEU A 97 -8.48 -3.82 17.44
C LEU A 97 -9.12 -2.90 16.38
N SER A 98 -10.29 -2.31 16.66
CA SER A 98 -11.02 -1.46 15.69
C SER A 98 -10.27 -0.19 15.28
N HIS A 99 -9.25 0.19 16.05
CA HIS A 99 -8.40 1.35 15.78
C HIS A 99 -7.07 0.98 15.08
N THR A 100 -6.88 -0.30 14.76
CA THR A 100 -5.68 -0.75 14.04
C THR A 100 -5.65 -0.16 12.65
N MET A 101 -4.60 0.64 12.37
CA MET A 101 -4.46 1.40 11.12
C MET A 101 -3.62 0.67 10.08
N LEU A 102 -2.68 -0.16 10.54
CA LEU A 102 -1.66 -0.76 9.69
C LEU A 102 -1.40 -2.20 10.14
N LEU A 103 -1.34 -3.10 9.17
CA LEU A 103 -0.93 -4.48 9.31
C LEU A 103 0.38 -4.71 8.56
N MET A 104 1.41 -5.11 9.27
CA MET A 104 2.74 -5.39 8.74
C MET A 104 2.99 -6.88 8.71
N LEU A 105 3.30 -7.42 7.56
CA LEU A 105 3.48 -8.85 7.33
C LEU A 105 4.94 -9.15 7.04
N ASP A 106 5.46 -10.17 7.70
CA ASP A 106 6.81 -10.68 7.43
C ASP A 106 6.84 -11.50 6.14
N GLU A 107 7.93 -11.41 5.37
CA GLU A 107 8.10 -12.18 4.12
C GLU A 107 7.95 -13.69 4.33
N LYS A 108 8.48 -14.20 5.46
CA LYS A 108 8.46 -15.64 5.77
C LYS A 108 7.04 -16.14 6.05
N LEU A 109 6.18 -15.29 6.63
CA LEU A 109 4.76 -15.63 6.84
C LEU A 109 4.04 -15.87 5.52
N LEU A 110 4.46 -15.16 4.47
CA LEU A 110 3.86 -15.21 3.14
C LEU A 110 4.55 -16.21 2.20
N SER A 111 5.55 -16.95 2.68
CA SER A 111 6.30 -17.92 1.85
C SER A 111 5.57 -19.24 1.66
N ASP A 112 4.58 -19.56 2.51
CA ASP A 112 3.86 -20.82 2.53
C ASP A 112 2.32 -20.64 2.60
N GLU A 113 1.59 -21.75 2.72
CA GLU A 113 0.12 -21.77 2.76
C GLU A 113 -0.48 -21.20 4.07
N LYS A 114 0.33 -20.98 5.11
CA LYS A 114 -0.14 -20.37 6.36
C LYS A 114 -0.69 -18.97 6.14
N GLY A 115 -0.19 -18.27 5.12
CA GLY A 115 -0.73 -16.98 4.71
C GLY A 115 -2.24 -17.03 4.39
N LEU A 116 -2.75 -18.08 3.75
CA LEU A 116 -4.19 -18.22 3.47
C LEU A 116 -5.02 -18.32 4.75
N LEU A 117 -4.58 -19.15 5.71
CA LEU A 117 -5.27 -19.32 7.00
C LEU A 117 -5.27 -18.03 7.80
N PHE A 118 -4.19 -17.25 7.70
CA PHE A 118 -4.11 -15.94 8.34
C PHE A 118 -5.12 -14.94 7.74
N PHE A 119 -5.25 -14.87 6.41
CA PHE A 119 -6.20 -13.96 5.77
C PHE A 119 -7.66 -14.39 5.97
N ASP A 120 -7.95 -15.70 6.02
CA ASP A 120 -9.26 -16.24 6.39
C ASP A 120 -9.65 -15.84 7.82
N PHE A 121 -8.70 -15.92 8.76
CA PHE A 121 -8.88 -15.42 10.12
C PHE A 121 -9.20 -13.92 10.13
N LEU A 122 -8.44 -13.09 9.40
CA LEU A 122 -8.67 -11.64 9.34
C LEU A 122 -10.05 -11.28 8.78
N GLU A 123 -10.52 -12.00 7.75
CA GLU A 123 -11.85 -11.79 7.17
C GLU A 123 -12.97 -12.16 8.15
N SER A 124 -12.74 -13.16 9.00
CA SER A 124 -13.72 -13.61 10.01
C SER A 124 -13.82 -12.70 11.23
N MET A 125 -12.85 -11.81 11.46
CA MET A 125 -12.81 -10.92 12.63
C MET A 125 -13.65 -9.67 12.42
N ALA A 126 -14.76 -9.56 13.16
CA ALA A 126 -15.64 -8.37 13.13
C ALA A 126 -14.99 -7.10 13.70
N ASP A 127 -14.02 -7.26 14.60
CA ASP A 127 -13.37 -6.12 15.29
C ASP A 127 -12.26 -5.48 14.45
N ILE A 128 -11.78 -6.12 13.37
CA ILE A 128 -10.79 -5.54 12.46
C ILE A 128 -11.51 -4.83 11.31
N ARG A 129 -11.13 -3.59 11.05
CA ARG A 129 -11.69 -2.80 9.95
C ARG A 129 -11.20 -3.31 8.60
N ASN A 130 -12.10 -3.38 7.65
CA ASN A 130 -11.77 -3.80 6.27
C ASN A 130 -10.92 -2.76 5.49
N ASP A 131 -10.77 -1.55 6.00
CA ASP A 131 -9.96 -0.46 5.43
C ASP A 131 -8.56 -0.33 6.07
N ILE A 132 -8.12 -1.34 6.85
CA ILE A 132 -6.74 -1.41 7.35
C ILE A 132 -5.77 -1.49 6.19
N GLN A 133 -4.73 -0.66 6.21
CA GLN A 133 -3.65 -0.72 5.23
C GLN A 133 -2.72 -1.89 5.53
N MET A 134 -2.18 -2.50 4.47
CA MET A 134 -1.34 -3.68 4.58
C MET A 134 -0.01 -3.46 3.88
N VAL A 135 1.07 -3.88 4.53
CA VAL A 135 2.42 -3.82 3.98
C VAL A 135 3.20 -5.12 4.23
N VAL A 136 4.12 -5.43 3.35
CA VAL A 136 5.14 -6.46 3.55
C VAL A 136 6.43 -5.78 3.97
N ALA A 137 7.02 -6.26 5.06
CA ALA A 137 8.32 -5.83 5.53
C ALA A 137 9.40 -6.51 4.68
N HIS A 138 10.08 -5.74 3.80
CA HIS A 138 11.06 -6.26 2.86
C HIS A 138 12.47 -6.22 3.44
N ARG A 139 13.13 -7.38 3.52
CA ARG A 139 14.50 -7.56 4.04
C ARG A 139 14.70 -7.19 5.51
N ILE A 140 13.63 -7.05 6.24
CA ILE A 140 13.64 -6.71 7.66
C ILE A 140 12.53 -7.48 8.39
N PRO A 141 12.68 -7.76 9.68
CA PRO A 141 11.58 -8.30 10.47
C PRO A 141 10.42 -7.30 10.55
N ALA A 142 9.19 -7.77 10.34
CA ALA A 142 8.01 -6.91 10.44
C ALA A 142 7.86 -6.28 11.84
N SER A 143 8.33 -6.96 12.89
CA SER A 143 8.33 -6.45 14.27
C SER A 143 9.14 -5.17 14.43
N ASP A 144 10.19 -4.96 13.61
CA ASP A 144 11.06 -3.79 13.75
C ASP A 144 10.35 -2.52 13.29
N LEU A 145 9.50 -2.60 12.25
CA LEU A 145 8.64 -1.48 11.84
C LEU A 145 7.73 -0.99 12.98
N ASN A 146 7.27 -1.92 13.83
CA ASN A 146 6.39 -1.62 14.96
C ASN A 146 7.11 -0.90 16.12
N LYS A 147 8.43 -1.04 16.20
CA LYS A 147 9.25 -0.52 17.30
C LYS A 147 9.83 0.86 17.02
N ILE A 148 9.91 1.30 15.74
CA ILE A 148 10.56 2.56 15.36
C ILE A 148 9.80 3.75 15.94
N VAL A 149 10.53 4.60 16.68
CA VAL A 149 10.04 5.88 17.18
C VAL A 149 10.31 6.95 16.13
N SER A 150 9.32 7.78 15.83
CA SER A 150 9.45 8.87 14.85
C SER A 150 9.12 10.21 15.47
N PRO A 151 9.94 11.26 15.24
CA PRO A 151 9.65 12.61 15.74
C PRO A 151 8.51 13.31 14.97
N SER A 152 8.20 12.86 13.76
CA SER A 152 7.21 13.52 12.89
C SER A 152 5.76 13.14 13.19
N VAL A 153 5.54 12.06 13.96
CA VAL A 153 4.20 11.56 14.28
C VAL A 153 4.15 10.98 15.68
N THR A 154 3.00 11.11 16.30
CA THR A 154 2.78 10.61 17.66
C THR A 154 2.70 9.08 17.74
N VAL A 155 2.18 8.43 16.68
CA VAL A 155 2.03 6.97 16.56
C VAL A 155 2.78 6.50 15.33
N SER A 156 3.75 5.60 15.48
CA SER A 156 4.66 5.17 14.39
C SER A 156 3.93 4.58 13.18
N ALA A 157 2.84 3.84 13.41
CA ALA A 157 1.98 3.36 12.33
C ALA A 157 1.44 4.50 11.44
N GLY A 158 1.17 5.67 12.02
CA GLY A 158 0.75 6.86 11.27
C GLY A 158 1.82 7.34 10.30
N LYS A 159 3.12 7.25 10.65
CA LYS A 159 4.21 7.62 9.75
C LYS A 159 4.19 6.77 8.48
N ILE A 160 4.16 5.45 8.63
CA ILE A 160 4.14 4.52 7.47
C ILE A 160 2.92 4.81 6.57
N ARG A 161 1.75 5.02 7.16
CA ARG A 161 0.55 5.40 6.40
C ARG A 161 0.72 6.68 5.61
N TYR A 162 1.24 7.74 6.24
CA TYR A 162 1.48 9.01 5.55
C TYR A 162 2.51 8.87 4.43
N GLU A 163 3.55 8.06 4.62
CA GLU A 163 4.54 7.77 3.59
C GLU A 163 3.93 7.01 2.41
N LEU A 164 3.14 5.95 2.67
CA LEU A 164 2.41 5.23 1.63
C LEU A 164 1.49 6.15 0.84
N ASP A 165 0.68 6.96 1.51
CA ASP A 165 -0.23 7.91 0.88
C ASP A 165 0.52 8.96 0.05
N SER A 166 1.62 9.49 0.58
CA SER A 166 2.44 10.49 -0.10
C SER A 166 3.13 9.92 -1.33
N VAL A 167 3.77 8.77 -1.19
CA VAL A 167 4.47 8.10 -2.29
C VAL A 167 3.48 7.67 -3.38
N GLN A 168 2.32 7.14 -3.02
CA GLN A 168 1.27 6.81 -3.99
C GLN A 168 0.79 8.03 -4.76
N LYS A 169 0.47 9.12 -4.06
CA LYS A 169 -0.12 10.31 -4.67
C LYS A 169 0.86 11.11 -5.51
N ASN A 170 2.09 11.25 -5.06
CA ASN A 170 3.07 12.16 -5.65
C ASN A 170 4.05 11.48 -6.61
N TRP A 171 4.30 10.18 -6.43
CA TRP A 171 5.33 9.43 -7.16
C TRP A 171 4.80 8.19 -7.88
N GLY A 172 3.69 7.61 -7.39
CA GLY A 172 3.17 6.34 -7.90
C GLY A 172 4.03 5.13 -7.53
N GLY A 173 4.81 5.23 -6.47
CA GLY A 173 5.79 4.20 -6.08
C GLY A 173 5.23 3.07 -5.19
N THR A 174 3.92 3.06 -4.90
CA THR A 174 3.27 2.02 -4.09
C THR A 174 1.80 1.87 -4.48
N PRO A 175 1.23 0.66 -4.44
CA PRO A 175 -0.18 0.42 -4.74
C PRO A 175 -1.12 0.84 -3.60
N ASN A 176 -0.63 0.95 -2.37
CA ASN A 176 -1.38 1.33 -1.15
C ASN A 176 -2.68 0.52 -0.99
N VAL A 177 -2.53 -0.77 -0.72
CA VAL A 177 -3.62 -1.76 -0.70
C VAL A 177 -4.20 -1.91 0.71
N HIS A 178 -5.53 -2.01 0.77
CA HIS A 178 -6.28 -2.28 2.00
C HIS A 178 -6.76 -3.74 2.05
N LEU A 179 -7.07 -4.23 3.25
CA LEU A 179 -7.51 -5.63 3.47
C LEU A 179 -8.64 -6.05 2.53
N ARG A 180 -9.70 -5.24 2.42
CA ARG A 180 -10.84 -5.55 1.53
C ARG A 180 -10.42 -5.73 0.07
N GLU A 181 -9.49 -4.90 -0.42
CA GLU A 181 -9.01 -5.00 -1.80
C GLU A 181 -8.17 -6.27 -1.99
N PHE A 182 -7.34 -6.58 -1.02
CA PHE A 182 -6.49 -7.75 -1.03
C PHE A 182 -7.30 -9.05 -1.03
N ILE A 183 -8.31 -9.17 -0.15
CA ILE A 183 -9.21 -10.34 -0.10
C ILE A 183 -9.98 -10.51 -1.41
N ARG A 184 -10.50 -9.40 -1.97
CA ARG A 184 -11.14 -9.43 -3.28
C ARG A 184 -10.19 -9.96 -4.37
N ASP A 185 -8.93 -9.51 -4.37
CA ASP A 185 -7.96 -9.89 -5.39
C ASP A 185 -7.48 -11.34 -5.20
N ILE A 186 -7.40 -11.88 -3.95
CA ILE A 186 -7.15 -13.31 -3.68
C ILE A 186 -8.23 -14.20 -4.30
N THR A 187 -9.48 -13.76 -4.23
CA THR A 187 -10.65 -14.53 -4.71
C THR A 187 -10.95 -14.28 -6.19
N SER A 188 -10.24 -13.37 -6.84
CA SER A 188 -10.41 -13.07 -8.27
C SER A 188 -9.87 -14.18 -9.15
N GLU A 189 -10.63 -14.54 -10.21
CA GLU A 189 -10.17 -15.49 -11.24
C GLU A 189 -9.26 -14.83 -12.30
N GLY A 190 -9.28 -13.50 -12.41
CA GLY A 190 -8.61 -12.76 -13.47
C GLY A 190 -7.56 -11.74 -12.98
N LYS A 191 -7.17 -11.82 -11.71
CA LYS A 191 -6.15 -10.93 -11.13
C LYS A 191 -5.55 -11.58 -9.90
N GLN A 192 -4.24 -11.41 -9.71
CA GLN A 192 -3.56 -11.80 -8.49
C GLN A 192 -3.34 -10.58 -7.58
N PRO A 193 -3.31 -10.79 -6.25
CA PRO A 193 -3.14 -9.71 -5.29
C PRO A 193 -1.71 -9.19 -5.27
N MET A 194 -1.57 -8.01 -4.70
CA MET A 194 -0.29 -7.34 -4.44
C MET A 194 -0.40 -6.55 -3.14
N LEU A 195 0.73 -6.26 -2.52
CA LEU A 195 0.81 -5.41 -1.33
C LEU A 195 1.89 -4.34 -1.51
N SER A 196 1.78 -3.27 -0.76
CA SER A 196 2.89 -2.31 -0.61
C SER A 196 4.06 -2.99 0.09
N SER A 197 5.30 -2.71 -0.31
CA SER A 197 6.48 -3.13 0.44
C SER A 197 7.15 -1.94 1.12
N VAL A 198 7.68 -2.20 2.32
CA VAL A 198 8.33 -1.21 3.17
C VAL A 198 9.61 -1.81 3.72
N THR A 199 10.67 -1.03 3.73
CA THR A 199 11.96 -1.41 4.31
C THR A 199 12.47 -0.37 5.30
N ILE A 200 13.61 -0.63 5.90
CA ILE A 200 14.32 0.27 6.79
C ILE A 200 15.70 0.54 6.23
N GLU A 201 16.00 1.81 6.00
CA GLU A 201 17.36 2.26 5.68
C GLU A 201 18.17 2.37 6.98
N HIS A 202 19.36 1.75 6.99
CA HIS A 202 20.25 1.71 8.15
C HIS A 202 19.56 1.21 9.44
N PRO A 203 19.15 -0.08 9.50
CA PRO A 203 18.51 -0.63 10.70
C PRO A 203 19.37 -0.43 11.95
N SER A 204 18.80 0.17 13.00
CA SER A 204 19.51 0.47 14.23
C SER A 204 18.59 0.34 15.44
N PRO A 205 18.99 -0.44 16.47
CA PRO A 205 18.24 -0.54 17.73
C PRO A 205 18.05 0.81 18.44
N LYS A 206 18.90 1.81 18.15
CA LYS A 206 18.73 3.17 18.69
C LYS A 206 17.40 3.80 18.26
N ALA A 207 16.86 3.39 17.10
CA ALA A 207 15.57 3.89 16.61
C ALA A 207 14.37 3.47 17.47
N TYR A 208 14.55 2.51 18.36
CA TYR A 208 13.49 2.01 19.26
C TYR A 208 13.41 2.77 20.58
N ASN A 209 14.33 3.74 20.78
CA ASN A 209 14.40 4.53 22.01
C ASN A 209 13.84 5.94 21.75
N THR A 210 13.11 6.48 22.73
CA THR A 210 12.59 7.86 22.71
C THR A 210 13.67 8.93 22.67
N ASP A 211 14.93 8.62 22.95
CA ASP A 211 16.06 9.57 22.83
C ASP A 211 16.22 10.11 21.39
N VAL A 212 15.75 9.38 20.37
CA VAL A 212 15.72 9.86 18.98
C VAL A 212 14.88 11.15 18.83
N LEU A 213 13.92 11.38 19.71
CA LEU A 213 13.09 12.60 19.69
C LEU A 213 13.89 13.85 20.05
N LYS A 214 15.06 13.69 20.68
CA LYS A 214 15.98 14.77 21.07
C LYS A 214 17.11 14.97 20.05
N SER A 215 17.19 14.11 19.02
CA SER A 215 18.25 14.14 18.02
C SER A 215 17.76 14.80 16.73
N THR A 216 18.61 15.65 16.14
CA THR A 216 18.36 16.20 14.80
C THR A 216 18.67 15.21 13.68
N VAL A 217 19.50 14.20 13.96
CA VAL A 217 19.85 13.12 13.02
C VAL A 217 19.12 11.86 13.45
N GLN A 218 18.26 11.37 12.58
CA GLN A 218 17.55 10.13 12.81
C GLN A 218 18.44 8.92 12.45
N PRO A 219 18.60 7.95 13.36
CA PRO A 219 19.49 6.80 13.13
C PRO A 219 18.95 5.83 12.06
N THR A 220 17.67 5.96 11.71
CA THR A 220 16.95 5.01 10.87
C THR A 220 15.82 5.72 10.13
N GLN A 221 15.62 5.35 8.87
CA GLN A 221 14.50 5.85 8.04
C GLN A 221 13.65 4.66 7.58
N ILE A 222 12.33 4.82 7.63
CA ILE A 222 11.41 3.90 6.97
C ILE A 222 11.27 4.36 5.52
N LEU A 223 11.34 3.42 4.58
CA LEU A 223 11.20 3.71 3.15
C LEU A 223 10.12 2.82 2.54
N VAL A 224 9.30 3.41 1.70
CA VAL A 224 8.43 2.67 0.79
C VAL A 224 9.31 2.08 -0.31
N ASP A 225 9.28 0.77 -0.49
CA ASP A 225 10.20 0.00 -1.34
C ASP A 225 9.50 -0.69 -2.54
N GLY A 226 8.33 -0.16 -2.92
CA GLY A 226 7.60 -0.61 -4.11
C GLY A 226 6.45 -1.58 -3.80
N THR A 227 6.40 -2.72 -4.50
CA THR A 227 5.27 -3.65 -4.49
C THR A 227 5.70 -5.10 -4.29
N ALA A 228 5.11 -5.78 -3.32
CA ALA A 228 5.19 -7.23 -3.18
C ALA A 228 4.18 -7.90 -4.14
N VAL A 229 4.69 -8.75 -5.03
CA VAL A 229 3.92 -9.53 -6.01
C VAL A 229 3.51 -10.84 -5.38
N MET A 230 2.22 -11.15 -5.42
CA MET A 230 1.67 -12.32 -4.75
C MET A 230 0.98 -13.26 -5.75
N LYS A 231 0.93 -14.54 -5.41
CA LYS A 231 0.00 -15.52 -5.99
C LYS A 231 -0.93 -16.01 -4.88
N ARG A 232 -2.18 -15.58 -4.90
CA ARG A 232 -3.07 -15.71 -3.75
C ARG A 232 -2.40 -15.11 -2.50
N ALA A 233 -2.16 -15.89 -1.44
CA ALA A 233 -1.48 -15.43 -0.24
C ALA A 233 0.04 -15.66 -0.24
N LYS A 234 0.62 -16.23 -1.32
CA LYS A 234 2.05 -16.52 -1.39
C LYS A 234 2.82 -15.40 -2.06
N LEU A 235 3.86 -14.91 -1.40
CA LEU A 235 4.81 -13.95 -1.96
C LEU A 235 5.67 -14.60 -3.03
N LEU A 236 5.79 -13.96 -4.20
CA LEU A 236 6.64 -14.39 -5.32
C LEU A 236 7.91 -13.54 -5.45
N GLY A 237 7.84 -12.25 -5.11
CA GLY A 237 8.95 -11.32 -5.20
C GLY A 237 8.49 -9.87 -5.15
N PHE A 238 9.34 -8.96 -5.60
CA PHE A 238 9.11 -7.53 -5.46
C PHE A 238 9.34 -6.76 -6.76
N LEU A 239 8.56 -5.71 -6.94
CA LEU A 239 8.79 -4.66 -7.92
C LEU A 239 9.39 -3.44 -7.22
N SER A 240 10.33 -2.75 -7.86
CA SER A 240 10.86 -1.48 -7.36
C SER A 240 9.81 -0.37 -7.37
N VAL A 241 10.16 0.79 -6.82
CA VAL A 241 9.31 2.00 -6.84
C VAL A 241 8.98 2.42 -8.29
N GLU A 242 9.98 2.35 -9.20
CA GLU A 242 9.80 2.69 -10.62
C GLU A 242 8.91 1.66 -11.33
N GLU A 243 9.15 0.38 -11.11
CA GLU A 243 8.33 -0.70 -11.68
C GLU A 243 6.89 -0.65 -11.14
N THR A 244 6.71 -0.24 -9.88
CA THR A 244 5.38 0.00 -9.30
C THR A 244 4.68 1.16 -9.98
N ARG A 245 5.38 2.23 -10.32
CA ARG A 245 4.83 3.34 -11.10
C ARG A 245 4.31 2.86 -12.47
N ASP A 246 5.08 2.01 -13.15
CA ASP A 246 4.69 1.42 -14.43
C ASP A 246 3.44 0.52 -14.29
N LEU A 247 3.39 -0.28 -13.23
CA LEU A 247 2.20 -1.07 -12.86
C LEU A 247 0.97 -0.17 -12.69
N LEU A 248 1.10 0.95 -11.98
CA LEU A 248 -0.01 1.87 -11.75
C LEU A 248 -0.44 2.59 -13.04
N TRP A 249 0.45 2.87 -13.98
CA TRP A 249 0.10 3.31 -15.33
C TRP A 249 -0.73 2.25 -16.06
N ALA A 250 -0.27 1.01 -16.08
CA ALA A 250 -0.98 -0.08 -16.72
C ALA A 250 -2.37 -0.34 -16.10
N GLN A 251 -2.57 0.00 -14.82
CA GLN A 251 -3.85 -0.08 -14.14
C GLN A 251 -4.75 1.16 -14.30
N ASN A 252 -4.27 2.27 -14.88
CA ASN A 252 -4.91 3.59 -14.88
C ASN A 252 -5.12 4.17 -13.47
N LYS A 253 -4.22 3.86 -12.56
CA LYS A 253 -4.24 4.36 -11.18
C LYS A 253 -3.25 5.50 -10.91
N LEU A 254 -2.23 5.66 -11.76
CA LEU A 254 -1.27 6.75 -11.65
C LEU A 254 -1.88 8.07 -12.12
N LYS A 255 -1.75 9.11 -11.31
CA LYS A 255 -2.23 10.46 -11.65
C LYS A 255 -1.11 11.48 -11.74
N LEU A 256 -0.22 11.45 -10.76
CA LEU A 256 0.91 12.37 -10.63
C LEU A 256 2.19 11.55 -10.48
N THR A 257 3.28 12.03 -11.08
CA THR A 257 4.61 11.45 -10.86
C THR A 257 5.67 12.42 -11.33
N SER A 258 6.92 12.16 -10.96
CA SER A 258 8.07 12.91 -11.42
C SER A 258 9.00 11.96 -12.19
N LEU A 259 9.50 12.41 -13.34
CA LEU A 259 10.37 11.64 -14.22
C LEU A 259 11.70 12.36 -14.41
N THR A 260 12.80 11.65 -14.14
CA THR A 260 14.13 12.07 -14.56
C THR A 260 14.42 11.46 -15.93
N VAL A 261 14.40 12.27 -16.96
CA VAL A 261 14.48 11.86 -18.35
C VAL A 261 15.88 12.12 -18.89
N PRO A 262 16.67 11.09 -19.23
CA PRO A 262 17.99 11.30 -19.82
C PRO A 262 17.87 11.83 -21.26
N CYS A 263 18.69 12.80 -21.62
CA CYS A 263 18.69 13.41 -22.94
C CYS A 263 20.03 13.34 -23.67
N GLU A 264 21.12 13.53 -22.94
CA GLU A 264 22.49 13.47 -23.43
C GLU A 264 23.36 12.75 -22.39
N SER A 265 24.65 12.56 -22.68
CA SER A 265 25.56 11.94 -21.71
C SER A 265 25.62 12.78 -20.44
N ASP A 266 25.25 12.18 -19.30
CA ASP A 266 25.22 12.80 -17.97
C ASP A 266 24.34 14.07 -17.84
N GLN A 267 23.41 14.29 -18.77
CA GLN A 267 22.44 15.39 -18.72
C GLN A 267 21.00 14.87 -18.64
N TYR A 268 20.21 15.53 -17.83
CA TYR A 268 18.87 15.09 -17.50
C TYR A 268 17.88 16.25 -17.61
N MET A 269 16.65 15.88 -17.92
CA MET A 269 15.49 16.77 -17.83
C MET A 269 14.53 16.22 -16.79
N GLN A 270 14.11 17.05 -15.85
CA GLN A 270 13.09 16.67 -14.85
C GLN A 270 11.71 17.10 -15.34
N VAL A 271 10.82 16.13 -15.44
CA VAL A 271 9.44 16.35 -15.88
C VAL A 271 8.48 16.00 -14.75
N GLN A 272 7.70 16.96 -14.31
CA GLN A 272 6.60 16.74 -13.37
C GLN A 272 5.33 16.42 -14.14
N ILE A 273 4.88 15.17 -14.14
CA ILE A 273 3.59 14.76 -14.68
C ILE A 273 2.49 15.23 -13.73
N LYS A 274 1.59 16.07 -14.22
CA LYS A 274 0.46 16.64 -13.47
C LYS A 274 -0.86 15.94 -13.75
N HIS A 275 -0.95 15.32 -14.91
CA HIS A 275 -2.13 14.55 -15.30
C HIS A 275 -1.71 13.30 -16.07
N SER A 276 -2.33 12.18 -15.72
CA SER A 276 -2.10 10.92 -16.41
C SER A 276 -3.39 10.11 -16.48
N THR A 277 -3.64 9.54 -17.66
CA THR A 277 -4.72 8.58 -17.89
C THR A 277 -4.22 7.42 -18.75
N SER A 278 -4.80 6.25 -18.55
CA SER A 278 -4.50 5.08 -19.37
C SER A 278 -5.80 4.40 -19.81
N ASP A 279 -5.90 4.11 -21.09
CA ASP A 279 -6.96 3.29 -21.66
C ASP A 279 -6.38 1.89 -21.95
N VAL A 280 -6.94 0.88 -21.30
CA VAL A 280 -6.47 -0.51 -21.39
C VAL A 280 -7.55 -1.37 -22.01
N ASN A 281 -7.28 -1.93 -23.16
CA ASN A 281 -8.15 -2.83 -23.88
C ASN A 281 -7.54 -4.22 -23.94
N VAL A 282 -8.33 -5.24 -23.59
CA VAL A 282 -7.91 -6.63 -23.61
C VAL A 282 -8.82 -7.41 -24.52
N ASN A 283 -8.25 -8.03 -25.53
CA ASN A 283 -8.91 -8.92 -26.48
C ASN A 283 -8.24 -10.31 -26.44
N TYR A 284 -8.85 -11.28 -27.09
CA TYR A 284 -8.29 -12.60 -27.24
C TYR A 284 -8.31 -12.99 -28.73
N ALA A 285 -7.15 -13.23 -29.32
CA ALA A 285 -7.01 -13.65 -30.69
C ALA A 285 -5.75 -14.53 -30.84
N ASN A 286 -5.73 -15.40 -31.85
CA ASN A 286 -4.60 -16.30 -32.10
C ASN A 286 -4.19 -17.12 -30.87
N HIS A 287 -5.18 -17.60 -30.12
CA HIS A 287 -5.02 -18.42 -28.90
C HIS A 287 -4.24 -17.75 -27.76
N ARG A 288 -4.20 -16.42 -27.72
CA ARG A 288 -3.56 -15.64 -26.63
C ARG A 288 -4.26 -14.32 -26.36
N PRO A 289 -4.14 -13.76 -25.17
CA PRO A 289 -4.59 -12.42 -24.86
C PRO A 289 -3.75 -11.37 -25.63
N ILE A 290 -4.43 -10.35 -26.12
CA ILE A 290 -3.80 -9.18 -26.74
C ILE A 290 -4.17 -7.95 -25.90
N VAL A 291 -3.19 -7.39 -25.22
CA VAL A 291 -3.36 -6.22 -24.35
C VAL A 291 -2.84 -4.99 -25.10
N ARG A 292 -3.70 -3.97 -25.21
CA ARG A 292 -3.33 -2.65 -25.74
C ARG A 292 -3.51 -1.61 -24.66
N ILE A 293 -2.41 -0.92 -24.33
CA ILE A 293 -2.39 0.13 -23.32
C ILE A 293 -2.06 1.43 -24.02
N ARG A 294 -2.94 2.43 -23.90
CA ARG A 294 -2.71 3.79 -24.37
C ARG A 294 -2.58 4.71 -23.18
N ILE A 295 -1.41 5.28 -22.98
CA ILE A 295 -1.10 6.18 -21.88
C ILE A 295 -1.05 7.60 -22.43
N PHE A 296 -1.75 8.50 -21.80
CA PHE A 296 -1.69 9.93 -22.07
C PHE A 296 -1.18 10.65 -20.82
N VAL A 297 -0.16 11.47 -20.97
CA VAL A 297 0.44 12.25 -19.89
C VAL A 297 0.57 13.71 -20.25
N GLU A 298 0.28 14.59 -19.30
CA GLU A 298 0.54 16.03 -19.37
C GLU A 298 1.43 16.43 -18.21
N GLY A 299 2.43 17.25 -18.49
CA GLY A 299 3.37 17.68 -17.45
C GLY A 299 4.20 18.89 -17.83
N ASP A 300 4.97 19.36 -16.87
CA ASP A 300 5.86 20.50 -17.04
C ASP A 300 7.30 20.09 -16.82
N VAL A 301 8.20 20.72 -17.56
CA VAL A 301 9.63 20.68 -17.26
C VAL A 301 9.91 21.55 -16.05
N THR A 302 10.47 20.96 -14.99
CA THR A 302 10.85 21.65 -13.76
C THR A 302 12.35 21.92 -13.69
N GLU A 303 13.18 21.12 -14.38
CA GLU A 303 14.62 21.32 -14.54
C GLU A 303 15.04 20.81 -15.93
N ASN A 304 15.96 21.56 -16.58
CA ASN A 304 16.48 21.18 -17.88
C ASN A 304 17.98 21.41 -17.94
N GLN A 305 18.75 20.32 -17.92
CA GLN A 305 20.20 20.34 -18.13
C GLN A 305 20.57 20.11 -19.60
N CYS A 306 19.61 19.71 -20.44
CA CYS A 306 19.80 19.28 -21.82
C CYS A 306 20.01 20.49 -22.75
N GLN A 307 21.21 20.70 -23.22
CA GLN A 307 21.54 21.82 -24.12
C GLN A 307 20.85 21.71 -25.48
N SER A 308 20.60 20.50 -25.97
CA SER A 308 19.92 20.27 -27.26
C SER A 308 18.42 20.47 -27.22
N ILE A 309 17.82 20.60 -26.01
CA ILE A 309 16.39 20.77 -25.82
C ILE A 309 16.10 22.21 -25.41
N ARG A 310 15.83 23.06 -26.39
CA ARG A 310 15.53 24.46 -26.18
C ARG A 310 14.02 24.65 -25.96
N LEU A 311 13.63 24.91 -24.73
CA LEU A 311 12.23 25.09 -24.32
C LEU A 311 11.67 26.50 -24.65
N ASP A 312 12.48 27.36 -25.29
CA ASP A 312 12.03 28.63 -25.89
C ASP A 312 11.46 28.45 -27.32
N LYS A 313 11.53 27.24 -27.86
CA LYS A 313 11.09 26.90 -29.21
C LYS A 313 10.18 25.66 -29.21
N MET A 314 9.18 25.67 -30.09
CA MET A 314 8.27 24.54 -30.28
C MET A 314 8.98 23.20 -30.56
N ASN A 315 10.06 23.23 -31.31
CA ASN A 315 10.86 22.02 -31.61
C ASN A 315 11.49 21.39 -30.35
N GLY A 316 11.81 22.19 -29.33
CA GLY A 316 12.32 21.67 -28.04
C GLY A 316 11.25 20.88 -27.29
N PHE A 317 10.02 21.39 -27.25
CA PHE A 317 8.90 20.64 -26.63
C PHE A 317 8.58 19.35 -27.38
N ASN A 318 8.59 19.35 -28.71
CA ASN A 318 8.38 18.13 -29.48
C ASN A 318 9.46 17.07 -29.20
N LYS A 319 10.71 17.50 -28.97
CA LYS A 319 11.79 16.60 -28.56
C LYS A 319 11.56 16.05 -27.14
N ALA A 320 11.17 16.91 -26.20
CA ALA A 320 10.84 16.50 -24.83
C ALA A 320 9.69 15.49 -24.80
N ASP A 321 8.62 15.73 -25.54
CA ASP A 321 7.49 14.81 -25.71
C ASP A 321 7.98 13.45 -26.21
N ALA A 322 8.76 13.43 -27.32
CA ALA A 322 9.22 12.19 -27.94
C ALA A 322 10.13 11.36 -27.03
N ILE A 323 10.97 12.01 -26.22
CA ILE A 323 11.87 11.31 -25.26
C ILE A 323 11.03 10.74 -24.12
N ALA A 324 10.11 11.53 -23.53
CA ALA A 324 9.22 11.07 -22.46
C ALA A 324 8.31 9.92 -22.95
N GLU A 325 7.72 10.00 -24.13
CA GLU A 325 6.91 8.94 -24.74
C GLU A 325 7.70 7.62 -24.86
N ARG A 326 8.93 7.70 -25.35
CA ARG A 326 9.80 6.53 -25.53
C ARG A 326 10.18 5.91 -24.16
N MET A 327 10.58 6.74 -23.22
CA MET A 327 10.99 6.30 -21.89
C MET A 327 9.84 5.60 -21.16
N ILE A 328 8.67 6.22 -21.09
CA ILE A 328 7.49 5.65 -20.43
C ILE A 328 7.08 4.34 -21.11
N LYS A 329 7.07 4.32 -22.45
CA LYS A 329 6.71 3.11 -23.20
C LYS A 329 7.66 1.95 -22.85
N GLN A 330 8.98 2.17 -22.94
CA GLN A 330 9.98 1.15 -22.68
C GLN A 330 9.93 0.65 -21.24
N SER A 331 9.74 1.55 -20.27
CA SER A 331 9.63 1.21 -18.86
C SER A 331 8.41 0.34 -18.59
N VAL A 332 7.23 0.74 -19.04
CA VAL A 332 5.98 -0.02 -18.83
C VAL A 332 6.02 -1.38 -19.55
N GLU A 333 6.51 -1.44 -20.79
CA GLU A 333 6.69 -2.72 -21.51
C GLU A 333 7.68 -3.62 -20.78
N GLY A 334 8.79 -3.08 -20.29
CA GLY A 334 9.82 -3.81 -19.52
C GLY A 334 9.27 -4.40 -18.24
N THR A 335 8.54 -3.61 -17.46
CA THR A 335 7.91 -4.06 -16.21
C THR A 335 6.88 -5.17 -16.45
N ILE A 336 6.03 -5.02 -17.47
CA ILE A 336 5.05 -6.08 -17.80
C ILE A 336 5.78 -7.36 -18.23
N GLN A 337 6.80 -7.27 -19.06
CA GLN A 337 7.61 -8.43 -19.48
C GLN A 337 8.33 -9.10 -18.31
N LYS A 338 8.86 -8.33 -17.35
CA LYS A 338 9.43 -8.87 -16.12
C LYS A 338 8.39 -9.69 -15.36
N VAL A 339 7.21 -9.13 -15.11
CA VAL A 339 6.14 -9.83 -14.38
C VAL A 339 5.69 -11.08 -15.11
N GLN A 340 5.57 -11.03 -16.44
CA GLN A 340 5.24 -12.21 -17.25
C GLN A 340 6.28 -13.33 -17.14
N LYS A 341 7.58 -12.98 -17.19
CA LYS A 341 8.68 -13.95 -17.22
C LYS A 341 9.06 -14.49 -15.86
N GLU A 342 9.15 -13.60 -14.85
CA GLU A 342 9.66 -13.95 -13.53
C GLU A 342 8.57 -14.48 -12.60
N TYR A 343 7.36 -13.90 -12.67
CA TYR A 343 6.27 -14.24 -11.75
C TYR A 343 5.13 -15.02 -12.41
N GLY A 344 4.87 -14.76 -13.68
CA GLY A 344 3.84 -15.47 -14.45
C GLY A 344 2.41 -15.25 -13.93
N VAL A 345 2.13 -14.14 -13.25
CA VAL A 345 0.85 -13.83 -12.61
C VAL A 345 0.34 -12.45 -12.99
N ASP A 346 -0.97 -12.33 -13.22
CA ASP A 346 -1.59 -11.07 -13.63
C ASP A 346 -1.94 -10.18 -12.42
N ILE A 347 -0.99 -9.34 -12.00
CA ILE A 347 -1.25 -8.30 -11.01
C ILE A 347 -1.85 -7.02 -11.61
N PHE A 348 -1.87 -6.89 -12.94
CA PHE A 348 -2.40 -5.72 -13.65
C PHE A 348 -3.93 -5.74 -13.74
N GLY A 349 -4.55 -6.91 -13.66
CA GLY A 349 -5.98 -7.11 -13.79
C GLY A 349 -6.47 -7.13 -15.24
N PHE A 350 -5.64 -7.61 -16.16
CA PHE A 350 -6.03 -7.77 -17.56
C PHE A 350 -7.11 -8.84 -17.73
N GLY A 351 -7.06 -9.91 -16.92
CA GLY A 351 -8.12 -10.93 -16.89
C GLY A 351 -9.46 -10.39 -16.42
N GLU A 352 -9.47 -9.55 -15.39
CA GLU A 352 -10.70 -8.88 -14.97
C GLU A 352 -11.28 -7.96 -16.06
N ARG A 353 -10.42 -7.31 -16.86
CA ARG A 353 -10.87 -6.50 -18.00
C ARG A 353 -11.44 -7.38 -19.09
N LEU A 354 -10.77 -8.48 -19.45
CA LEU A 354 -11.29 -9.45 -20.43
C LEU A 354 -12.63 -10.03 -19.96
N MET A 355 -12.76 -10.36 -18.67
CA MET A 355 -14.01 -10.85 -18.09
C MET A 355 -15.15 -9.81 -18.26
N ARG A 356 -14.88 -8.54 -18.02
CA ARG A 356 -15.90 -7.47 -18.14
C ARG A 356 -16.33 -7.21 -19.58
N THR A 357 -15.41 -7.31 -20.52
CA THR A 357 -15.68 -6.98 -21.94
C THR A 357 -16.06 -8.19 -22.78
N HIS A 358 -15.51 -9.37 -22.48
CA HIS A 358 -15.65 -10.61 -23.25
C HIS A 358 -15.84 -11.81 -22.34
N TYR A 359 -16.86 -11.78 -21.48
CA TYR A 359 -17.13 -12.79 -20.47
C TYR A 359 -17.08 -14.24 -21.01
N ARG A 360 -17.75 -14.50 -22.16
CA ARG A 360 -17.79 -15.86 -22.76
C ARG A 360 -16.38 -16.37 -23.12
N MET A 361 -15.49 -15.48 -23.51
CA MET A 361 -14.12 -15.83 -23.85
C MET A 361 -13.29 -16.06 -22.59
N PHE A 362 -13.37 -15.15 -21.63
CA PHE A 362 -12.67 -15.27 -20.35
C PHE A 362 -13.04 -16.60 -19.65
N ASN A 363 -14.32 -16.95 -19.62
CA ASN A 363 -14.79 -18.20 -18.99
C ASN A 363 -14.19 -19.48 -19.57
N LYS A 364 -13.68 -19.42 -20.81
CA LYS A 364 -12.97 -20.58 -21.43
C LYS A 364 -11.51 -20.68 -20.98
N VAL A 365 -10.89 -19.59 -20.55
CA VAL A 365 -9.45 -19.51 -20.25
C VAL A 365 -9.16 -19.15 -18.80
N LYS A 366 -10.17 -18.91 -17.97
CA LYS A 366 -10.00 -18.47 -16.58
C LYS A 366 -9.20 -19.44 -15.70
N ASN A 367 -9.35 -20.74 -15.91
CA ASN A 367 -8.66 -21.75 -15.12
C ASN A 367 -7.14 -21.74 -15.38
N ASP A 368 -6.72 -21.32 -16.57
CA ASP A 368 -5.32 -21.24 -17.00
C ASP A 368 -4.88 -19.79 -17.20
N TRP A 369 -5.59 -18.81 -16.57
CA TRP A 369 -5.36 -17.40 -16.85
C TRP A 369 -3.91 -16.95 -16.61
N ASP A 370 -3.26 -17.44 -15.56
CA ASP A 370 -1.85 -17.11 -15.29
C ASP A 370 -0.95 -17.54 -16.47
N GLN A 371 -1.19 -18.72 -17.07
CA GLN A 371 -0.43 -19.18 -18.24
C GLN A 371 -0.76 -18.35 -19.49
N GLN A 372 -2.04 -17.97 -19.66
CA GLN A 372 -2.46 -17.09 -20.75
C GLN A 372 -1.83 -15.70 -20.63
N PHE A 373 -1.79 -15.16 -19.42
CA PHE A 373 -1.13 -13.89 -19.14
C PHE A 373 0.37 -13.93 -19.45
N ALA A 374 1.09 -14.98 -19.05
CA ALA A 374 2.51 -15.15 -19.33
C ALA A 374 2.83 -15.12 -20.84
N GLN A 375 1.87 -15.52 -21.70
CA GLN A 375 2.01 -15.54 -23.16
C GLN A 375 1.29 -14.37 -23.85
N ALA A 376 0.68 -13.45 -23.09
CA ALA A 376 -0.06 -12.33 -23.65
C ALA A 376 0.83 -11.40 -24.46
N GLU A 377 0.34 -10.98 -25.62
CA GLU A 377 0.97 -9.94 -26.42
C GLU A 377 0.58 -8.58 -25.86
N VAL A 378 1.57 -7.79 -25.42
CA VAL A 378 1.33 -6.47 -24.85
C VAL A 378 1.88 -5.40 -25.78
N LYS A 379 1.07 -4.38 -26.07
CA LYS A 379 1.43 -3.20 -26.88
C LYS A 379 1.12 -1.95 -26.10
N VAL A 380 2.15 -1.13 -25.86
CA VAL A 380 2.03 0.15 -25.18
C VAL A 380 2.22 1.29 -26.17
N ALA A 381 1.31 2.23 -26.17
CA ALA A 381 1.41 3.50 -26.89
C ALA A 381 1.31 4.63 -25.89
N VAL A 382 2.22 5.59 -25.97
CA VAL A 382 2.27 6.74 -25.08
C VAL A 382 2.13 8.02 -25.89
N LYS A 383 1.35 8.97 -25.37
CA LYS A 383 1.26 10.33 -25.86
C LYS A 383 1.56 11.28 -24.73
N ALA A 384 2.65 12.03 -24.86
CA ALA A 384 3.05 13.06 -23.92
C ALA A 384 2.72 14.44 -24.45
N LYS A 385 2.42 15.35 -23.55
CA LYS A 385 2.29 16.78 -23.80
C LYS A 385 3.03 17.52 -22.70
N ILE A 386 4.29 17.81 -22.96
CA ILE A 386 5.17 18.50 -22.04
C ILE A 386 5.15 19.99 -22.34
N GLN A 387 5.02 20.78 -21.28
CA GLN A 387 4.96 22.24 -21.38
C GLN A 387 6.04 22.88 -20.47
N SER A 388 6.24 24.18 -20.63
CA SER A 388 7.03 24.95 -19.67
C SER A 388 6.12 25.43 -18.55
N ASN A 389 6.60 25.43 -17.31
CA ASN A 389 5.88 26.02 -16.18
C ASN A 389 5.83 27.57 -16.20
N GLY A 390 6.34 28.19 -17.29
CA GLY A 390 6.24 29.62 -17.54
C GLY A 390 7.25 30.49 -16.77
N ILE A 391 8.02 29.95 -15.85
CA ILE A 391 8.90 30.75 -14.96
C ILE A 391 10.30 30.93 -15.55
N ILE A 392 10.85 29.94 -16.27
CA ILE A 392 12.19 30.01 -16.87
C ILE A 392 12.15 29.39 -18.27
N SER A 393 12.01 30.22 -19.31
CA SER A 393 12.07 29.77 -20.70
C SER A 393 13.49 29.72 -21.28
N LYS A 394 14.44 30.41 -20.65
CA LYS A 394 15.88 30.41 -21.03
C LYS A 394 16.75 30.09 -19.82
N SER A 395 17.68 29.19 -20.01
CA SER A 395 18.77 28.97 -19.05
C SER A 395 19.73 30.16 -19.13
N PHE A 396 20.09 30.76 -18.02
CA PHE A 396 21.15 31.80 -17.94
C PHE A 396 22.53 31.26 -18.35
N LEU A 397 22.70 29.93 -18.36
CA LEU A 397 23.94 29.27 -18.82
C LEU A 397 24.26 29.62 -20.28
N ASN A 398 23.24 29.91 -21.08
CA ASN A 398 23.43 30.32 -22.48
C ASN A 398 23.92 31.80 -22.61
N ASP A 399 23.89 32.56 -21.53
CA ASP A 399 24.29 33.97 -21.49
C ASP A 399 25.62 34.15 -20.77
N ILE A 400 26.29 33.07 -20.30
CA ILE A 400 27.63 33.13 -19.71
C ILE A 400 28.65 33.28 -20.84
N PRO A 401 29.48 34.34 -20.83
CA PRO A 401 30.58 34.48 -21.80
C PRO A 401 31.60 33.34 -21.62
N GLU A 402 32.10 32.80 -22.73
CA GLU A 402 33.16 31.80 -22.74
C GLU A 402 34.48 32.33 -22.10
#